data_f562ead62ae08e858ddf0cdac3df41e5
#
_entry.id   f562ead62ae08e858ddf0cdac3df41e5
#
_cell.length_a   1.000
_cell.length_b   1.000
_cell.length_c   1.000
_cell.angle_alpha   90.00
_cell.angle_beta   90.00
_cell.angle_gamma   90.00
#
_symmetry.space_group_name_H-M   'P 1'
#
loop_
_entity.id
_entity.type
_entity.pdbx_description
1 polymer ?
#
loop_
_entity_poly.entity_id
_entity_poly.type
_entity_poly.pdbx_seq_one_letter_code
_entity_poly.pdbx_strand_id
1 'polypeptide(L)'
;MKRPLIISLILIFTSAACSLTSPSPAAPPPTTEAVSASPTSAPAEASPTAAHPAETNTTLLYISGTTHIESKPQVWPDVDAFLAFLQQVTALGMKWSVGADIGWLEGEPRAAELIQASEALGVQWDIHTHSPQDRAKAAYLITQMGGHPNSVVSGMLVSEFNNIGPQTYQGFTWTPQVLWGGTNCPGHRPGCDDLAAGLWIPLSAEQYTTHNPNGQYIRVGGGTHQLDDGRILAQSIANGQYTYPVISFTLMVAPSTLKIVQSSDGISEIIDFVNEMNRYPFVRWVNIEETAQAWSAAGSVPSRIEME
;
A
#
# COMPACT_ATOMS: atom_id res chain seq x y z
N MET A 1 -28.05 24.34 43.37
CA MET A 1 -27.52 23.69 42.16
C MET A 1 -26.83 22.39 42.53
N LYS A 2 -27.47 21.26 42.29
CA LYS A 2 -26.95 19.92 42.63
C LYS A 2 -26.30 19.32 41.38
N ARG A 3 -24.99 18.96 41.46
CA ARG A 3 -24.29 18.24 40.39
C ARG A 3 -24.60 16.75 40.49
N PRO A 4 -24.89 16.03 39.39
CA PRO A 4 -25.00 14.59 39.42
C PRO A 4 -23.61 13.95 39.38
N LEU A 5 -23.45 12.96 40.24
CA LEU A 5 -22.27 12.08 40.34
C LEU A 5 -22.41 10.99 39.27
N ILE A 6 -21.50 10.94 38.30
CA ILE A 6 -21.42 9.87 37.30
C ILE A 6 -20.50 8.78 37.86
N ILE A 7 -21.07 7.65 38.20
CA ILE A 7 -20.34 6.44 38.61
C ILE A 7 -19.99 5.67 37.34
N SER A 8 -18.69 5.64 37.01
CA SER A 8 -18.17 4.78 35.92
C SER A 8 -18.00 3.35 36.46
N LEU A 9 -18.79 2.44 35.92
CA LEU A 9 -18.69 1.01 36.18
C LEU A 9 -17.63 0.41 35.26
N ILE A 10 -16.46 0.03 35.83
CA ILE A 10 -15.41 -0.68 35.09
C ILE A 10 -15.72 -2.18 35.19
N LEU A 11 -16.10 -2.80 34.07
CA LEU A 11 -16.21 -4.26 33.94
C LEU A 11 -14.84 -4.82 33.57
N ILE A 12 -14.24 -5.58 34.51
CA ILE A 12 -13.03 -6.35 34.27
C ILE A 12 -13.46 -7.73 33.79
N PHE A 13 -13.18 -8.06 32.54
CA PHE A 13 -13.29 -9.43 32.03
C PHE A 13 -11.95 -10.15 32.19
N THR A 14 -11.93 -11.15 33.08
CA THR A 14 -10.84 -12.11 33.20
C THR A 14 -11.13 -13.26 32.25
N SER A 15 -10.35 -13.39 31.19
CA SER A 15 -10.37 -14.56 30.31
C SER A 15 -9.38 -15.63 30.81
N ALA A 16 -9.88 -16.74 31.18
CA ALA A 16 -9.11 -17.94 31.51
C ALA A 16 -8.63 -18.61 30.20
N ALA A 17 -7.32 -18.73 30.05
CA ALA A 17 -6.69 -19.46 28.95
C ALA A 17 -6.61 -20.95 29.33
N CYS A 18 -7.30 -21.81 28.58
CA CYS A 18 -7.06 -23.25 28.60
C CYS A 18 -5.98 -23.60 27.57
N SER A 19 -4.81 -24.00 28.04
CA SER A 19 -3.75 -24.57 27.24
C SER A 19 -4.04 -26.04 26.94
N LEU A 20 -4.26 -26.34 25.68
CA LEU A 20 -4.28 -27.74 25.18
C LEU A 20 -2.93 -28.02 24.53
N THR A 21 -2.10 -28.83 25.19
CA THR A 21 -0.85 -29.34 24.63
C THR A 21 -1.15 -30.56 23.77
N SER A 22 -0.90 -30.48 22.48
CA SER A 22 -0.88 -31.63 21.57
C SER A 22 0.51 -32.27 21.55
N PRO A 23 0.60 -33.63 21.54
CA PRO A 23 1.88 -34.31 21.45
C PRO A 23 2.44 -34.29 20.02
N SER A 24 3.72 -34.02 19.95
CA SER A 24 4.54 -34.01 18.70
C SER A 24 4.75 -35.46 18.20
N PRO A 25 4.64 -35.77 16.91
CA PRO A 25 4.99 -37.07 16.37
C PRO A 25 6.50 -37.27 16.31
N ALA A 26 6.94 -38.51 16.62
CA ALA A 26 8.33 -38.95 16.65
C ALA A 26 8.95 -38.99 15.24
N ALA A 27 10.21 -38.58 15.16
CA ALA A 27 11.03 -38.62 13.93
C ALA A 27 11.41 -40.09 13.56
N PRO A 28 11.50 -40.40 12.25
CA PRO A 28 11.99 -41.70 11.80
C PRO A 28 13.54 -41.81 11.91
N PRO A 29 14.07 -43.03 12.02
CA PRO A 29 15.52 -43.24 12.19
C PRO A 29 16.33 -43.00 10.91
N PRO A 30 17.61 -42.66 11.01
CA PRO A 30 18.47 -42.35 9.86
C PRO A 30 18.83 -43.61 9.09
N THR A 31 18.68 -43.55 7.77
CA THR A 31 19.14 -44.59 6.83
C THR A 31 20.60 -44.32 6.51
N THR A 32 21.44 -45.29 6.80
CA THR A 32 22.87 -45.30 6.44
C THR A 32 23.02 -45.70 4.98
N GLU A 33 23.43 -44.80 4.11
CA GLU A 33 23.87 -45.11 2.75
C GLU A 33 25.38 -45.32 2.68
N ALA A 34 25.76 -46.36 1.97
CA ALA A 34 27.14 -46.78 1.79
C ALA A 34 27.91 -45.84 0.86
N VAL A 35 29.10 -45.43 1.30
CA VAL A 35 30.05 -44.63 0.53
C VAL A 35 30.69 -45.51 -0.53
N SER A 36 30.41 -45.22 -1.81
CA SER A 36 31.14 -45.78 -2.96
C SER A 36 32.27 -44.83 -3.32
N ALA A 37 33.51 -45.32 -3.29
CA ALA A 37 34.70 -44.59 -3.67
C ALA A 37 34.77 -44.44 -5.20
N SER A 38 34.88 -43.23 -5.69
CA SER A 38 35.10 -42.92 -7.11
C SER A 38 36.55 -42.51 -7.36
N PRO A 39 37.14 -42.85 -8.52
CA PRO A 39 38.56 -42.64 -8.77
C PRO A 39 38.94 -41.19 -9.03
N THR A 40 40.08 -40.81 -8.50
CA THR A 40 40.75 -39.53 -8.64
C THR A 40 41.08 -39.23 -10.12
N SER A 41 40.46 -38.24 -10.69
CA SER A 41 40.83 -37.62 -11.97
C SER A 41 41.76 -36.43 -11.75
N ALA A 42 42.78 -36.31 -12.62
CA ALA A 42 43.80 -35.29 -12.61
C ALA A 42 43.28 -33.86 -12.74
N PRO A 43 44.02 -32.84 -12.25
CA PRO A 43 43.58 -31.46 -12.32
C PRO A 43 43.56 -30.99 -13.77
N ALA A 44 42.37 -30.57 -14.23
CA ALA A 44 42.21 -29.80 -15.46
C ALA A 44 42.67 -28.36 -15.21
N GLU A 45 43.51 -27.82 -16.10
CA GLU A 45 43.91 -26.42 -16.12
C GLU A 45 42.67 -25.52 -16.14
N ALA A 46 42.61 -24.59 -15.19
CA ALA A 46 41.55 -23.60 -15.10
C ALA A 46 41.63 -22.66 -16.30
N SER A 47 40.69 -22.81 -17.22
CA SER A 47 40.42 -21.84 -18.26
C SER A 47 40.00 -20.51 -17.59
N PRO A 48 40.49 -19.33 -18.04
CA PRO A 48 40.08 -18.06 -17.45
C PRO A 48 38.60 -17.89 -17.65
N THR A 49 37.86 -17.94 -16.54
CA THR A 49 36.44 -17.60 -16.51
C THR A 49 36.29 -16.14 -16.95
N ALA A 50 35.76 -15.94 -18.15
CA ALA A 50 35.36 -14.61 -18.59
C ALA A 50 34.44 -14.00 -17.51
N ALA A 51 34.88 -12.89 -16.92
CA ALA A 51 34.06 -12.16 -15.99
C ALA A 51 32.76 -11.81 -16.70
N HIS A 52 31.65 -12.38 -16.25
CA HIS A 52 30.33 -11.95 -16.66
C HIS A 52 30.27 -10.46 -16.34
N PRO A 53 29.82 -9.60 -17.28
CA PRO A 53 29.52 -8.21 -16.94
C PRO A 53 28.53 -8.27 -15.78
N ALA A 54 28.80 -7.54 -14.70
CA ALA A 54 27.90 -7.41 -13.57
C ALA A 54 26.54 -7.02 -14.14
N GLU A 55 25.54 -7.88 -14.00
CA GLU A 55 24.16 -7.57 -14.37
C GLU A 55 23.80 -6.30 -13.61
N THR A 56 23.60 -5.21 -14.34
CA THR A 56 23.16 -3.96 -13.75
C THR A 56 21.78 -4.24 -13.15
N ASN A 57 21.67 -4.14 -11.84
CA ASN A 57 20.39 -4.30 -11.16
C ASN A 57 19.39 -3.32 -11.77
N THR A 58 18.41 -3.84 -12.51
CA THR A 58 17.40 -3.04 -13.22
C THR A 58 16.14 -2.83 -12.40
N THR A 59 16.14 -3.23 -11.12
CA THR A 59 15.02 -3.04 -10.20
C THR A 59 14.71 -1.56 -10.03
N LEU A 60 13.46 -1.17 -10.28
CA LEU A 60 12.94 0.16 -10.02
C LEU A 60 12.03 0.15 -8.79
N LEU A 61 12.23 1.12 -7.91
CA LEU A 61 11.37 1.37 -6.75
C LEU A 61 10.43 2.53 -7.06
N TYR A 62 9.15 2.21 -7.16
CA TYR A 62 8.08 3.18 -7.36
C TYR A 62 7.49 3.58 -6.01
N ILE A 63 7.54 4.86 -5.69
CA ILE A 63 7.06 5.41 -4.42
C ILE A 63 5.89 6.33 -4.68
N SER A 64 4.80 6.14 -3.94
CA SER A 64 3.62 7.01 -3.94
C SER A 64 3.29 7.48 -2.53
N GLY A 65 2.69 8.67 -2.42
CA GLY A 65 2.04 9.12 -1.21
C GLY A 65 0.52 8.94 -1.30
N THR A 66 -0.15 8.70 -0.18
CA THR A 66 -1.61 8.65 -0.13
C THR A 66 -2.19 9.19 1.18
N THR A 67 -3.43 9.63 1.11
CA THR A 67 -4.23 10.05 2.27
C THR A 67 -5.66 9.56 2.09
N HIS A 68 -6.25 8.99 3.16
CA HIS A 68 -7.68 8.67 3.19
C HIS A 68 -8.42 9.72 4.00
N ILE A 69 -9.48 10.29 3.43
CA ILE A 69 -10.41 11.19 4.11
C ILE A 69 -11.65 10.37 4.50
N GLU A 70 -11.81 10.19 5.79
CA GLU A 70 -12.82 9.33 6.38
C GLU A 70 -14.22 9.98 6.41
N SER A 71 -15.27 9.17 6.66
CA SER A 71 -16.66 9.64 6.72
C SER A 71 -16.97 10.57 7.88
N LYS A 72 -16.15 10.57 8.95
CA LYS A 72 -16.43 11.30 10.20
C LYS A 72 -15.92 12.73 10.15
N PRO A 73 -16.78 13.77 10.29
CA PRO A 73 -16.35 15.18 10.24
C PRO A 73 -15.26 15.56 11.23
N GLN A 74 -15.16 14.87 12.37
CA GLN A 74 -14.17 15.16 13.41
C GLN A 74 -12.74 14.90 12.98
N VAL A 75 -12.53 14.07 11.97
CA VAL A 75 -11.22 13.70 11.42
C VAL A 75 -10.98 14.23 10.01
N TRP A 76 -11.90 15.09 9.50
CA TRP A 76 -11.69 15.73 8.21
C TRP A 76 -10.50 16.70 8.27
N PRO A 77 -9.71 16.79 7.20
CA PRO A 77 -8.66 17.80 7.11
C PRO A 77 -9.30 19.19 6.99
N ASP A 78 -8.63 20.21 7.54
CA ASP A 78 -8.85 21.57 7.09
C ASP A 78 -8.40 21.70 5.63
N VAL A 79 -9.27 22.22 4.76
CA VAL A 79 -9.03 22.26 3.30
C VAL A 79 -7.78 23.07 2.95
N ASP A 80 -7.59 24.26 3.57
CA ASP A 80 -6.44 25.12 3.28
C ASP A 80 -5.14 24.48 3.74
N ALA A 81 -5.16 23.89 4.95
CA ALA A 81 -4.01 23.20 5.51
C ALA A 81 -3.65 21.95 4.69
N PHE A 82 -4.63 21.21 4.22
CA PHE A 82 -4.38 20.02 3.40
C PHE A 82 -3.86 20.40 2.02
N LEU A 83 -4.42 21.43 1.40
CA LEU A 83 -3.92 21.93 0.12
C LEU A 83 -2.48 22.45 0.24
N ALA A 84 -2.16 23.16 1.32
CA ALA A 84 -0.78 23.60 1.59
C ALA A 84 0.19 22.41 1.76
N PHE A 85 -0.23 21.34 2.42
CA PHE A 85 0.54 20.10 2.52
C PHE A 85 0.79 19.48 1.14
N LEU A 86 -0.28 19.32 0.33
CA LEU A 86 -0.16 18.76 -1.01
C LEU A 86 0.77 19.61 -1.91
N GLN A 87 0.68 20.93 -1.82
CA GLN A 87 1.61 21.84 -2.52
C GLN A 87 3.07 21.61 -2.13
N GLN A 88 3.34 21.40 -0.83
CA GLN A 88 4.70 21.17 -0.36
C GLN A 88 5.25 19.84 -0.87
N VAL A 89 4.50 18.74 -0.70
CA VAL A 89 4.98 17.40 -1.10
C VAL A 89 5.11 17.26 -2.62
N THR A 90 4.20 17.85 -3.39
CA THR A 90 4.29 17.83 -4.86
C THR A 90 5.42 18.72 -5.39
N ALA A 91 5.73 19.85 -4.74
CA ALA A 91 6.88 20.67 -5.06
C ALA A 91 8.23 19.96 -4.86
N LEU A 92 8.27 18.93 -3.99
CA LEU A 92 9.43 18.05 -3.81
C LEU A 92 9.52 16.95 -4.89
N GLY A 93 8.55 16.88 -5.80
CA GLY A 93 8.45 15.86 -6.83
C GLY A 93 7.68 14.62 -6.43
N MET A 94 7.15 14.53 -5.20
CA MET A 94 6.27 13.42 -4.81
C MET A 94 5.00 13.46 -5.65
N LYS A 95 4.49 12.26 -5.95
CA LYS A 95 3.14 12.05 -6.45
C LYS A 95 2.24 11.60 -5.32
N TRP A 96 1.02 12.12 -5.28
CA TRP A 96 0.08 11.90 -4.20
C TRP A 96 -1.27 11.42 -4.71
N SER A 97 -1.90 10.50 -4.01
CA SER A 97 -3.28 10.08 -4.23
C SER A 97 -4.13 10.43 -3.00
N VAL A 98 -5.38 10.76 -3.21
CA VAL A 98 -6.34 11.00 -2.14
C VAL A 98 -7.55 10.09 -2.34
N GLY A 99 -7.86 9.27 -1.35
CA GLY A 99 -9.10 8.52 -1.29
C GLY A 99 -10.09 9.22 -0.35
N ALA A 100 -11.30 9.53 -0.83
CA ALA A 100 -12.30 10.18 -0.01
C ALA A 100 -13.57 9.34 0.14
N ASP A 101 -14.05 9.23 1.38
CA ASP A 101 -15.35 8.60 1.68
C ASP A 101 -16.52 9.50 1.28
N ILE A 102 -17.66 8.87 0.96
CA ILE A 102 -18.89 9.57 0.57
C ILE A 102 -19.33 10.59 1.60
N GLY A 103 -19.18 10.29 2.89
CA GLY A 103 -19.55 11.22 3.95
C GLY A 103 -18.82 12.56 3.84
N TRP A 104 -17.55 12.55 3.46
CA TRP A 104 -16.79 13.77 3.19
C TRP A 104 -17.21 14.42 1.87
N LEU A 105 -17.34 13.65 0.80
CA LEU A 105 -17.74 14.17 -0.51
C LEU A 105 -19.10 14.87 -0.49
N GLU A 106 -20.05 14.40 0.31
CA GLU A 106 -21.37 15.01 0.46
C GLU A 106 -21.44 16.11 1.53
N GLY A 107 -20.52 16.07 2.52
CA GLY A 107 -20.63 16.92 3.71
C GLY A 107 -19.66 18.09 3.76
N GLU A 108 -18.53 18.04 3.04
CA GLU A 108 -17.55 19.14 3.02
C GLU A 108 -17.92 20.20 1.98
N PRO A 109 -18.30 21.43 2.39
CA PRO A 109 -18.73 22.46 1.45
C PRO A 109 -17.65 22.88 0.43
N ARG A 110 -16.37 22.67 0.77
CA ARG A 110 -15.23 23.02 -0.06
C ARG A 110 -14.61 21.81 -0.78
N ALA A 111 -15.30 20.66 -0.80
CA ALA A 111 -14.79 19.44 -1.44
C ALA A 111 -14.39 19.67 -2.91
N ALA A 112 -15.26 20.35 -3.68
CA ALA A 112 -14.98 20.67 -5.09
C ALA A 112 -13.73 21.54 -5.27
N GLU A 113 -13.51 22.50 -4.38
CA GLU A 113 -12.31 23.36 -4.39
C GLU A 113 -11.04 22.53 -4.15
N LEU A 114 -11.06 21.67 -3.12
CA LEU A 114 -9.91 20.82 -2.81
C LEU A 114 -9.61 19.85 -3.97
N ILE A 115 -10.64 19.20 -4.53
CA ILE A 115 -10.49 18.28 -5.65
C ILE A 115 -9.81 18.97 -6.84
N GLN A 116 -10.38 20.08 -7.32
CA GLN A 116 -9.87 20.78 -8.49
C GLN A 116 -8.47 21.37 -8.26
N ALA A 117 -8.23 21.99 -7.10
CA ALA A 117 -6.95 22.58 -6.78
C ALA A 117 -5.85 21.53 -6.61
N SER A 118 -6.15 20.37 -6.01
CA SER A 118 -5.18 19.29 -5.85
C SER A 118 -4.87 18.57 -7.18
N GLU A 119 -5.87 18.36 -8.05
CA GLU A 119 -5.62 17.82 -9.39
C GLU A 119 -4.71 18.72 -10.23
N ALA A 120 -4.84 20.04 -10.09
CA ALA A 120 -3.92 20.98 -10.73
C ALA A 120 -2.44 20.83 -10.27
N LEU A 121 -2.21 20.22 -9.11
CA LEU A 121 -0.89 19.83 -8.61
C LEU A 121 -0.47 18.42 -9.07
N GLY A 122 -1.30 17.70 -9.82
CA GLY A 122 -1.07 16.33 -10.25
C GLY A 122 -1.44 15.26 -9.21
N VAL A 123 -2.24 15.62 -8.20
CA VAL A 123 -2.82 14.66 -7.25
C VAL A 123 -3.91 13.85 -7.95
N GLN A 124 -3.96 12.55 -7.69
CA GLN A 124 -5.04 11.67 -8.19
C GLN A 124 -6.08 11.42 -7.10
N TRP A 125 -7.34 11.22 -7.52
CA TRP A 125 -8.44 10.88 -6.64
C TRP A 125 -8.82 9.42 -6.77
N ASP A 126 -8.50 8.64 -5.74
CA ASP A 126 -8.82 7.21 -5.62
C ASP A 126 -10.22 7.03 -5.04
N ILE A 127 -10.83 5.87 -5.25
CA ILE A 127 -12.13 5.55 -4.69
C ILE A 127 -11.95 4.83 -3.35
N HIS A 128 -12.23 5.56 -2.26
CA HIS A 128 -12.22 5.07 -0.89
C HIS A 128 -13.63 5.09 -0.31
N THR A 129 -14.22 3.93 -0.08
CA THR A 129 -15.55 3.80 0.54
C THR A 129 -15.58 2.66 1.52
N HIS A 130 -16.28 2.85 2.64
CA HIS A 130 -16.48 1.79 3.64
C HIS A 130 -17.61 0.83 3.24
N SER A 131 -18.38 1.18 2.21
CA SER A 131 -19.42 0.36 1.61
C SER A 131 -19.04 0.02 0.18
N PRO A 132 -18.78 -1.25 -0.16
CA PRO A 132 -18.35 -1.65 -1.49
C PRO A 132 -19.28 -1.21 -2.62
N GLN A 133 -20.59 -1.16 -2.36
CA GLN A 133 -21.62 -0.75 -3.31
C GLN A 133 -21.62 0.75 -3.63
N ASP A 134 -20.94 1.55 -2.84
CA ASP A 134 -20.94 3.00 -2.98
C ASP A 134 -19.79 3.54 -3.85
N ARG A 135 -18.96 2.67 -4.42
CA ARG A 135 -17.78 3.07 -5.20
C ARG A 135 -18.14 3.91 -6.43
N ALA A 136 -19.13 3.48 -7.20
CA ALA A 136 -19.59 4.26 -8.35
C ALA A 136 -20.23 5.60 -7.93
N LYS A 137 -20.87 5.67 -6.76
CA LYS A 137 -21.39 6.93 -6.20
C LYS A 137 -20.25 7.88 -5.84
N ALA A 138 -19.18 7.40 -5.20
CA ALA A 138 -18.01 8.21 -4.88
C ALA A 138 -17.36 8.77 -6.16
N ALA A 139 -17.13 7.92 -7.15
CA ALA A 139 -16.58 8.33 -8.44
C ALA A 139 -17.48 9.35 -9.16
N TYR A 140 -18.79 9.16 -9.13
CA TYR A 140 -19.75 10.10 -9.67
C TYR A 140 -19.67 11.47 -8.96
N LEU A 141 -19.64 11.49 -7.63
CA LEU A 141 -19.53 12.73 -6.86
C LEU A 141 -18.25 13.51 -7.18
N ILE A 142 -17.09 12.83 -7.24
CA ILE A 142 -15.82 13.44 -7.64
C ILE A 142 -15.97 14.07 -9.04
N THR A 143 -16.58 13.35 -9.99
CA THR A 143 -16.82 13.88 -11.35
C THR A 143 -17.75 15.09 -11.34
N GLN A 144 -18.82 15.08 -10.54
CA GLN A 144 -19.73 16.23 -10.41
C GLN A 144 -19.06 17.45 -9.81
N MET A 145 -18.02 17.26 -9.01
CA MET A 145 -17.20 18.33 -8.44
C MET A 145 -16.10 18.82 -9.37
N GLY A 146 -16.06 18.31 -10.62
CA GLY A 146 -15.09 18.71 -11.65
C GLY A 146 -13.75 17.97 -11.57
N GLY A 147 -13.66 16.89 -10.78
CA GLY A 147 -12.49 16.02 -10.69
C GLY A 147 -12.56 14.81 -11.61
N HIS A 148 -11.47 14.04 -11.63
CA HIS A 148 -11.29 12.87 -12.50
C HIS A 148 -10.93 11.65 -11.63
N PRO A 149 -11.94 10.89 -11.14
CA PRO A 149 -11.68 9.70 -10.34
C PRO A 149 -10.94 8.65 -11.17
N ASN A 150 -9.88 8.10 -10.60
CA ASN A 150 -9.11 7.02 -11.25
C ASN A 150 -9.76 5.63 -11.03
N SER A 151 -9.08 4.56 -11.44
CA SER A 151 -9.57 3.18 -11.34
C SER A 151 -9.15 2.45 -10.05
N VAL A 152 -8.62 3.16 -9.05
CA VAL A 152 -8.09 2.57 -7.82
C VAL A 152 -9.20 2.39 -6.77
N VAL A 153 -9.34 1.16 -6.26
CA VAL A 153 -10.00 0.89 -4.99
C VAL A 153 -8.98 1.10 -3.88
N SER A 154 -9.11 2.18 -3.12
CA SER A 154 -8.15 2.58 -2.11
C SER A 154 -8.65 2.19 -0.71
N GLY A 155 -8.09 1.11 -0.17
CA GLY A 155 -8.54 0.48 1.07
C GLY A 155 -9.80 -0.36 0.91
N MET A 156 -9.73 -1.63 1.28
CA MET A 156 -10.86 -2.56 1.21
C MET A 156 -10.71 -3.70 2.23
N LEU A 157 -11.80 -4.35 2.57
CA LEU A 157 -11.73 -5.66 3.19
C LEU A 157 -11.33 -6.71 2.15
N VAL A 158 -10.38 -7.57 2.48
CA VAL A 158 -9.93 -8.66 1.59
C VAL A 158 -11.10 -9.56 1.19
N SER A 159 -12.06 -9.78 2.10
CA SER A 159 -13.29 -10.55 1.82
C SER A 159 -14.17 -9.95 0.72
N GLU A 160 -14.00 -8.69 0.37
CA GLU A 160 -14.76 -8.04 -0.72
C GLU A 160 -14.21 -8.37 -2.11
N PHE A 161 -13.00 -8.91 -2.19
CA PHE A 161 -12.29 -9.12 -3.45
C PHE A 161 -13.12 -9.86 -4.51
N ASN A 162 -13.82 -10.93 -4.10
CA ASN A 162 -14.64 -11.74 -5.02
C ASN A 162 -15.87 -11.00 -5.58
N ASN A 163 -16.19 -9.81 -5.01
CA ASN A 163 -17.34 -8.99 -5.41
C ASN A 163 -16.93 -7.66 -6.08
N ILE A 164 -15.63 -7.49 -6.36
CA ILE A 164 -15.15 -6.30 -7.07
C ILE A 164 -15.55 -6.40 -8.54
N GLY A 165 -16.06 -5.31 -9.09
CA GLY A 165 -16.45 -5.22 -10.49
C GLY A 165 -16.95 -3.84 -10.87
N PRO A 166 -17.29 -3.62 -12.16
CA PRO A 166 -17.92 -2.41 -12.62
C PRO A 166 -19.22 -2.12 -11.86
N GLN A 167 -19.43 -0.88 -11.50
CA GLN A 167 -20.63 -0.42 -10.80
C GLN A 167 -21.22 0.80 -11.49
N THR A 168 -22.53 0.97 -11.38
CA THR A 168 -23.25 2.08 -12.00
C THR A 168 -24.06 2.85 -10.94
N TYR A 169 -23.93 4.17 -10.94
CA TYR A 169 -24.73 5.09 -10.14
C TYR A 169 -25.27 6.23 -11.01
N GLN A 170 -26.57 6.45 -11.03
CA GLN A 170 -27.26 7.49 -11.85
C GLN A 170 -26.81 7.51 -13.34
N GLY A 171 -26.58 6.33 -13.93
CA GLY A 171 -26.12 6.21 -15.32
C GLY A 171 -24.62 6.41 -15.53
N PHE A 172 -23.86 6.78 -14.51
CA PHE A 172 -22.41 6.83 -14.53
C PHE A 172 -21.85 5.46 -14.15
N THR A 173 -21.01 4.88 -15.01
CA THR A 173 -20.34 3.60 -14.73
C THR A 173 -18.89 3.82 -14.39
N TRP A 174 -18.45 3.28 -13.24
CA TRP A 174 -17.06 3.26 -12.82
C TRP A 174 -16.54 1.81 -12.80
N THR A 175 -15.30 1.62 -13.26
CA THR A 175 -14.68 0.29 -13.38
C THR A 175 -13.34 0.26 -12.63
N PRO A 176 -13.19 -0.57 -11.60
CA PRO A 176 -11.92 -0.75 -10.90
C PRO A 176 -10.92 -1.52 -11.75
N GLN A 177 -9.64 -1.19 -11.64
CA GLN A 177 -8.53 -1.92 -12.25
C GLN A 177 -7.40 -2.17 -11.24
N VAL A 178 -7.24 -1.30 -10.26
CA VAL A 178 -6.16 -1.33 -9.30
C VAL A 178 -6.71 -1.40 -7.88
N LEU A 179 -6.06 -2.20 -7.05
CA LEU A 179 -6.36 -2.33 -5.62
C LEU A 179 -5.17 -1.80 -4.83
N TRP A 180 -5.42 -0.95 -3.87
CA TRP A 180 -4.40 -0.51 -2.93
C TRP A 180 -4.87 -0.73 -1.49
N GLY A 181 -3.94 -1.11 -0.60
CA GLY A 181 -4.30 -1.46 0.76
C GLY A 181 -5.08 -2.76 0.81
N GLY A 182 -5.37 -3.21 1.99
CA GLY A 182 -6.17 -4.39 2.24
C GLY A 182 -6.11 -4.73 3.72
N THR A 183 -7.25 -5.03 4.30
CA THR A 183 -7.33 -5.46 5.70
C THR A 183 -8.19 -6.70 5.81
N ASN A 184 -7.81 -7.61 6.70
CA ASN A 184 -8.56 -8.84 6.98
C ASN A 184 -9.65 -8.62 8.04
N CYS A 185 -9.69 -7.45 8.67
CA CYS A 185 -10.73 -7.15 9.66
C CYS A 185 -11.16 -5.67 9.63
N PRO A 186 -12.43 -5.38 9.89
CA PRO A 186 -12.91 -4.01 9.99
C PRO A 186 -12.18 -3.22 11.07
N GLY A 187 -11.84 -1.95 10.77
CA GLY A 187 -11.33 -0.99 11.73
C GLY A 187 -9.83 -1.08 11.99
N HIS A 188 -9.04 -1.56 11.05
CA HIS A 188 -7.56 -1.50 11.05
C HIS A 188 -6.95 -1.90 12.41
N ARG A 189 -7.16 -3.13 12.80
CA ARG A 189 -6.57 -3.66 14.04
C ARG A 189 -5.14 -4.14 13.76
N PRO A 190 -4.24 -4.08 14.75
CA PRO A 190 -2.89 -4.61 14.60
C PRO A 190 -2.90 -6.06 14.05
N GLY A 191 -2.09 -6.33 13.04
CA GLY A 191 -1.98 -7.63 12.39
C GLY A 191 -3.10 -7.97 11.39
N CYS A 192 -4.00 -7.03 11.10
CA CYS A 192 -5.06 -7.22 10.10
C CYS A 192 -4.70 -6.69 8.71
N ASP A 193 -3.90 -5.63 8.66
CA ASP A 193 -3.55 -4.99 7.40
C ASP A 193 -2.48 -5.78 6.66
N ASP A 194 -2.62 -5.85 5.34
CA ASP A 194 -1.57 -6.39 4.48
C ASP A 194 -0.52 -5.30 4.23
N LEU A 195 0.59 -5.42 4.92
CA LEU A 195 1.72 -4.48 4.87
C LEU A 195 2.76 -4.85 3.80
N ALA A 196 2.49 -5.86 2.95
CA ALA A 196 3.45 -6.24 1.93
C ALA A 196 3.67 -5.11 0.90
N ALA A 197 4.92 -4.81 0.58
CA ALA A 197 5.32 -3.99 -0.56
C ALA A 197 5.28 -4.80 -1.86
N GLY A 198 5.42 -4.13 -3.00
CA GLY A 198 5.44 -4.76 -4.32
C GLY A 198 4.08 -4.92 -4.96
N LEU A 199 4.02 -5.71 -6.05
CA LEU A 199 2.83 -5.84 -6.89
C LEU A 199 2.54 -7.30 -7.24
N TRP A 200 1.26 -7.63 -7.29
CA TRP A 200 0.76 -8.92 -7.78
C TRP A 200 -0.71 -8.81 -8.20
N ILE A 201 -1.25 -9.85 -8.78
CA ILE A 201 -2.68 -9.98 -9.08
C ILE A 201 -3.24 -11.04 -8.13
N PRO A 202 -4.11 -10.72 -7.18
CA PRO A 202 -4.67 -11.71 -6.26
C PRO A 202 -5.48 -12.79 -6.97
N LEU A 203 -5.42 -14.02 -6.45
CA LEU A 203 -6.18 -15.15 -7.01
C LEU A 203 -7.65 -15.12 -6.56
N SER A 204 -7.89 -14.95 -5.27
CA SER A 204 -9.23 -14.85 -4.65
C SER A 204 -9.12 -14.13 -3.30
N ALA A 205 -10.24 -13.92 -2.61
CA ALA A 205 -10.24 -13.40 -1.25
C ALA A 205 -9.47 -14.32 -0.29
N GLU A 206 -9.64 -15.65 -0.41
CA GLU A 206 -9.01 -16.66 0.44
C GLU A 206 -7.53 -16.87 0.11
N GLN A 207 -7.14 -16.52 -1.12
CA GLN A 207 -5.77 -16.64 -1.62
C GLN A 207 -5.28 -15.27 -2.15
N TYR A 208 -5.50 -14.25 -1.35
CA TYR A 208 -5.25 -12.84 -1.74
C TYR A 208 -3.77 -12.55 -2.00
N THR A 209 -2.88 -13.26 -1.34
CA THR A 209 -1.42 -13.14 -1.50
C THR A 209 -0.83 -14.03 -2.60
N THR A 210 -1.64 -14.89 -3.21
CA THR A 210 -1.23 -15.76 -4.32
C THR A 210 -1.40 -15.03 -5.64
N HIS A 211 -0.33 -14.97 -6.45
CA HIS A 211 -0.39 -14.32 -7.76
C HIS A 211 -1.14 -15.16 -8.79
N ASN A 212 -2.07 -14.52 -9.49
CA ASN A 212 -2.82 -15.08 -10.62
C ASN A 212 -2.50 -14.30 -11.91
N PRO A 213 -1.66 -14.80 -12.82
CA PRO A 213 -1.29 -14.07 -14.03
C PRO A 213 -2.46 -13.79 -15.00
N ASN A 214 -3.58 -14.46 -14.81
CA ASN A 214 -4.80 -14.29 -15.62
C ASN A 214 -5.88 -13.48 -14.87
N GLY A 215 -5.57 -12.93 -13.72
CA GLY A 215 -6.52 -12.13 -12.95
C GLY A 215 -6.73 -10.75 -13.54
N GLN A 216 -7.71 -10.05 -13.01
CA GLN A 216 -8.18 -8.77 -13.57
C GLN A 216 -7.62 -7.56 -12.81
N TYR A 217 -7.39 -7.66 -11.50
CA TYR A 217 -7.09 -6.52 -10.65
C TYR A 217 -5.65 -6.56 -10.16
N ILE A 218 -4.91 -5.50 -10.43
CA ILE A 218 -3.53 -5.36 -9.97
C ILE A 218 -3.56 -4.86 -8.53
N ARG A 219 -2.94 -5.60 -7.61
CA ARG A 219 -2.72 -5.17 -6.24
C ARG A 219 -1.39 -4.42 -6.17
N VAL A 220 -1.44 -3.14 -5.84
CA VAL A 220 -0.27 -2.34 -5.48
C VAL A 220 -0.05 -2.48 -3.98
N GLY A 221 1.10 -2.92 -3.58
CA GLY A 221 1.49 -3.14 -2.21
C GLY A 221 1.47 -1.85 -1.42
N GLY A 222 1.18 -1.98 -0.17
CA GLY A 222 1.08 -0.87 0.74
C GLY A 222 -0.01 -1.12 1.76
N GLY A 223 0.28 -0.76 2.93
CA GLY A 223 -0.55 -0.51 4.06
C GLY A 223 -0.11 0.83 4.62
N THR A 224 -0.08 0.97 5.92
CA THR A 224 0.48 2.15 6.61
C THR A 224 1.99 1.98 6.78
N HIS A 225 2.75 2.06 5.69
CA HIS A 225 4.21 1.99 5.79
C HIS A 225 4.78 3.24 6.47
N GLN A 226 5.86 3.02 7.19
CA GLN A 226 6.63 4.10 7.81
C GLN A 226 7.75 4.56 6.86
N LEU A 227 8.28 5.77 7.07
CA LEU A 227 9.40 6.27 6.26
C LEU A 227 10.62 5.34 6.31
N ASP A 228 10.87 4.71 7.45
CA ASP A 228 11.98 3.78 7.63
C ASP A 228 11.82 2.50 6.80
N ASP A 229 10.60 2.03 6.58
CA ASP A 229 10.34 0.89 5.68
C ASP A 229 10.80 1.20 4.26
N GLY A 230 10.52 2.42 3.78
CA GLY A 230 11.00 2.90 2.48
C GLY A 230 12.52 2.97 2.39
N ARG A 231 13.19 3.41 3.46
CA ARG A 231 14.65 3.45 3.56
C ARG A 231 15.26 2.05 3.50
N ILE A 232 14.73 1.12 4.30
CA ILE A 232 15.15 -0.29 4.33
C ILE A 232 14.99 -0.91 2.94
N LEU A 233 13.85 -0.68 2.29
CA LEU A 233 13.57 -1.22 0.97
C LEU A 233 14.54 -0.66 -0.09
N ALA A 234 14.78 0.65 -0.10
CA ALA A 234 15.73 1.27 -1.02
C ALA A 234 17.16 0.76 -0.80
N GLN A 235 17.59 0.62 0.46
CA GLN A 235 18.90 0.08 0.79
C GLN A 235 19.04 -1.40 0.36
N SER A 236 18.00 -2.19 0.53
CA SER A 236 17.97 -3.60 0.11
C SER A 236 18.08 -3.74 -1.42
N ILE A 237 17.42 -2.88 -2.18
CA ILE A 237 17.55 -2.81 -3.64
C ILE A 237 18.98 -2.39 -4.03
N ALA A 238 19.53 -1.37 -3.38
CA ALA A 238 20.90 -0.91 -3.64
C ALA A 238 21.95 -2.01 -3.39
N ASN A 239 21.68 -2.89 -2.42
CA ASN A 239 22.52 -4.04 -2.08
C ASN A 239 22.29 -5.27 -3.00
N GLY A 240 21.38 -5.17 -3.99
CA GLY A 240 21.09 -6.27 -4.91
C GLY A 240 20.30 -7.42 -4.30
N GLN A 241 19.57 -7.18 -3.20
CA GLN A 241 18.77 -8.23 -2.53
C GLN A 241 17.48 -8.56 -3.31
N TYR A 242 17.05 -7.67 -4.20
CA TYR A 242 15.87 -7.87 -5.03
C TYR A 242 16.25 -7.76 -6.51
N THR A 243 15.63 -8.63 -7.32
CA THR A 243 15.80 -8.70 -8.78
C THR A 243 14.50 -8.47 -9.54
N TYR A 244 13.45 -8.03 -8.86
CA TYR A 244 12.17 -7.72 -9.49
C TYR A 244 12.30 -6.45 -10.35
N PRO A 245 11.73 -6.43 -11.57
CA PRO A 245 11.77 -5.22 -12.41
C PRO A 245 11.13 -4.00 -11.75
N VAL A 246 10.03 -4.22 -11.02
CA VAL A 246 9.27 -3.17 -10.34
C VAL A 246 8.94 -3.61 -8.92
N ILE A 247 9.21 -2.72 -7.98
CA ILE A 247 8.78 -2.82 -6.58
C ILE A 247 8.00 -1.55 -6.26
N SER A 248 6.91 -1.65 -5.50
CA SER A 248 6.15 -0.49 -5.03
C SER A 248 6.31 -0.29 -3.53
N PHE A 249 6.26 0.96 -3.13
CA PHE A 249 6.15 1.40 -1.75
C PHE A 249 5.16 2.56 -1.67
N THR A 250 4.30 2.57 -0.65
CA THR A 250 3.34 3.65 -0.47
C THR A 250 3.43 4.22 0.94
N LEU A 251 3.66 5.52 1.03
CA LEU A 251 3.61 6.27 2.28
C LEU A 251 2.18 6.77 2.49
N MET A 252 1.54 6.32 3.57
CA MET A 252 0.22 6.82 3.95
C MET A 252 0.32 7.84 5.08
N VAL A 253 -0.26 9.01 4.88
CA VAL A 253 -0.41 10.05 5.89
C VAL A 253 -1.90 10.27 6.18
N ALA A 254 -2.34 9.91 7.38
CA ALA A 254 -3.73 10.12 7.78
C ALA A 254 -4.04 11.60 8.02
N PRO A 255 -5.26 12.10 7.74
CA PRO A 255 -5.64 13.50 7.99
C PRO A 255 -5.47 13.93 9.45
N SER A 256 -5.72 13.03 10.39
CA SER A 256 -5.49 13.29 11.82
C SER A 256 -4.00 13.51 12.15
N THR A 257 -3.11 12.92 11.37
CA THR A 257 -1.66 13.07 11.50
C THR A 257 -1.16 14.33 10.81
N LEU A 258 -1.90 14.85 9.81
CA LEU A 258 -1.53 16.09 9.11
C LEU A 258 -1.35 17.28 10.04
N LYS A 259 -2.16 17.40 11.10
CA LYS A 259 -1.98 18.46 12.12
C LYS A 259 -0.64 18.33 12.83
N ILE A 260 -0.17 17.11 13.07
CA ILE A 260 1.14 16.83 13.68
C ILE A 260 2.24 17.09 12.66
N VAL A 261 2.06 16.63 11.43
CA VAL A 261 3.01 16.83 10.33
C VAL A 261 3.20 18.31 10.00
N GLN A 262 2.13 19.13 10.09
CA GLN A 262 2.19 20.56 9.80
C GLN A 262 2.68 21.43 10.96
N SER A 263 2.51 20.98 12.22
CA SER A 263 2.77 21.80 13.41
C SER A 263 4.18 21.68 13.97
N SER A 264 5.01 20.76 13.45
CA SER A 264 6.35 20.48 13.95
C SER A 264 7.23 19.82 12.91
N ASP A 265 8.19 19.05 13.35
CA ASP A 265 9.22 18.43 12.54
C ASP A 265 8.73 17.35 11.55
N GLY A 266 7.43 16.99 11.57
CA GLY A 266 6.89 15.90 10.74
C GLY A 266 6.97 16.14 9.23
N ILE A 267 6.74 17.37 8.75
CA ILE A 267 6.94 17.69 7.34
C ILE A 267 8.42 17.66 6.98
N SER A 268 9.33 18.04 7.90
CA SER A 268 10.77 17.94 7.67
C SER A 268 11.24 16.52 7.52
N GLU A 269 10.67 15.55 8.24
CA GLU A 269 10.97 14.13 8.08
C GLU A 269 10.57 13.62 6.68
N ILE A 270 9.43 14.07 6.15
CA ILE A 270 9.03 13.75 4.76
C ILE A 270 10.00 14.39 3.76
N ILE A 271 10.39 15.66 3.97
CA ILE A 271 11.37 16.35 3.12
C ILE A 271 12.70 15.60 3.12
N ASP A 272 13.18 15.21 4.28
CA ASP A 272 14.44 14.47 4.44
C ASP A 272 14.36 13.10 3.74
N PHE A 273 13.24 12.39 3.91
CA PHE A 273 12.98 11.13 3.20
C PHE A 273 13.01 11.31 1.68
N VAL A 274 12.33 12.33 1.14
CA VAL A 274 12.32 12.60 -0.30
C VAL A 274 13.73 12.92 -0.80
N ASN A 275 14.46 13.77 -0.09
CA ASN A 275 15.84 14.13 -0.43
C ASN A 275 16.77 12.91 -0.40
N GLU A 276 16.56 11.99 0.54
CA GLU A 276 17.31 10.74 0.63
C GLU A 276 16.96 9.81 -0.55
N MET A 277 15.68 9.58 -0.79
CA MET A 277 15.21 8.71 -1.88
C MET A 277 15.65 9.21 -3.25
N ASN A 278 15.68 10.52 -3.47
CA ASN A 278 16.16 11.12 -4.71
C ASN A 278 17.66 10.87 -5.02
N ARG A 279 18.45 10.38 -4.06
CA ARG A 279 19.84 9.97 -4.28
C ARG A 279 19.94 8.60 -4.96
N TYR A 280 18.87 7.80 -4.94
CA TYR A 280 18.86 6.51 -5.59
C TYR A 280 18.37 6.62 -7.04
N PRO A 281 19.19 6.28 -8.04
CA PRO A 281 18.84 6.45 -9.46
C PRO A 281 17.70 5.54 -9.92
N PHE A 282 17.36 4.54 -9.12
CA PHE A 282 16.28 3.59 -9.38
C PHE A 282 14.93 4.00 -8.75
N VAL A 283 14.87 5.07 -7.95
CA VAL A 283 13.61 5.57 -7.36
C VAL A 283 12.81 6.36 -8.39
N ARG A 284 11.50 6.17 -8.38
CA ARG A 284 10.53 6.90 -9.19
C ARG A 284 9.34 7.32 -8.32
N TRP A 285 8.98 8.59 -8.40
CA TRP A 285 7.78 9.12 -7.76
C TRP A 285 6.61 9.00 -8.73
N VAL A 286 5.58 8.27 -8.35
CA VAL A 286 4.40 7.97 -9.17
C VAL A 286 3.15 7.91 -8.30
N ASN A 287 1.98 8.00 -8.92
CA ASN A 287 0.72 7.70 -8.25
C ASN A 287 0.47 6.18 -8.22
N ILE A 288 -0.50 5.75 -7.42
CA ILE A 288 -0.83 4.33 -7.25
C ILE A 288 -1.22 3.69 -8.59
N GLU A 289 -2.05 4.36 -9.39
CA GLU A 289 -2.45 3.85 -10.70
C GLU A 289 -1.27 3.77 -11.69
N GLU A 290 -0.41 4.81 -11.71
CA GLU A 290 0.80 4.83 -12.53
C GLU A 290 1.78 3.70 -12.15
N THR A 291 1.85 3.34 -10.87
CA THR A 291 2.64 2.19 -10.40
C THR A 291 2.16 0.89 -11.05
N ALA A 292 0.85 0.65 -11.07
CA ALA A 292 0.27 -0.54 -11.70
C ALA A 292 0.50 -0.56 -13.22
N GLN A 293 0.40 0.59 -13.89
CA GLN A 293 0.69 0.73 -15.31
C GLN A 293 2.16 0.43 -15.64
N ALA A 294 3.09 0.98 -14.84
CA ALA A 294 4.52 0.73 -15.00
C ALA A 294 4.88 -0.76 -14.80
N TRP A 295 4.28 -1.40 -13.81
CA TRP A 295 4.45 -2.84 -13.56
C TRP A 295 3.93 -3.68 -14.72
N SER A 296 2.77 -3.35 -15.28
CA SER A 296 2.21 -4.02 -16.44
C SER A 296 3.14 -3.87 -17.66
N ALA A 297 3.65 -2.68 -17.90
CA ALA A 297 4.59 -2.41 -18.99
C ALA A 297 5.93 -3.17 -18.82
N ALA A 298 6.34 -3.46 -17.58
CA ALA A 298 7.55 -4.23 -17.25
C ALA A 298 7.33 -5.76 -17.28
N GLY A 299 6.18 -6.25 -17.74
CA GLY A 299 5.90 -7.68 -17.91
C GLY A 299 5.22 -8.36 -16.74
N SER A 300 4.66 -7.60 -15.80
CA SER A 300 3.81 -8.09 -14.69
C SER A 300 4.48 -9.16 -13.81
N VAL A 301 5.79 -9.05 -13.57
CA VAL A 301 6.51 -9.95 -12.67
C VAL A 301 6.11 -9.65 -11.22
N PRO A 302 5.51 -10.61 -10.47
CA PRO A 302 5.08 -10.37 -9.11
C PRO A 302 6.26 -10.09 -8.18
N SER A 303 6.10 -9.10 -7.29
CA SER A 303 7.18 -8.60 -6.43
C SER A 303 6.71 -8.41 -4.98
N ARG A 304 5.92 -9.36 -4.45
CA ARG A 304 5.44 -9.26 -3.06
C ARG A 304 6.59 -9.40 -2.07
N ILE A 305 6.75 -8.40 -1.22
CA ILE A 305 7.78 -8.31 -0.18
C ILE A 305 7.09 -8.07 1.14
N GLU A 306 7.25 -8.98 2.10
CA GLU A 306 6.74 -8.79 3.46
C GLU A 306 7.56 -7.67 4.13
N MET A 307 6.86 -6.70 4.71
CA MET A 307 7.42 -5.68 5.57
C MET A 307 7.11 -6.04 7.02
N GLU A 308 8.07 -5.86 7.93
CA GLU A 308 7.93 -6.22 9.36
C GLU A 308 7.24 -5.11 10.17
#